data_89b7e5a0dad6a2558eab1caedfb07ec2
#
_entry.id   89b7e5a0dad6a2558eab1caedfb07ec2
#
_cell.length_a   1.000
_cell.length_b   1.000
_cell.length_c   1.000
_cell.angle_alpha   90.00
_cell.angle_beta   90.00
_cell.angle_gamma   90.00
#
_symmetry.space_group_name_H-M   'P 1'
#
loop_
_entity.id
_entity.type
_entity.pdbx_description
1 polymer ?
#
loop_
_entity_poly.entity_id
_entity_poly.type
_entity_poly.pdbx_seq_one_letter_code
_entity_poly.pdbx_strand_id
1 'polypeptide(L)'
;MREHRGRAAPKLKGERTMKDIVEIRWHGRGGQGAKTASLLLADAAFNTGKYVQGFPEYGPERMGAPITAYNRISTERSTVHSNIYYPDYVVVVDETLLGSVDVTAGLKEKGAIVINSAKSPAELRPKLKGYKGKVCTIDAGKISEEELGKNFPNTPMLAAIVHISGVVKEAEFIEDMKGSFKHKFASKPQVIEGNMRALKRAMEEVQVG
;
A
#
# COMPACT_ATOMS: atom_id res chain seq x y z
N MET A 1 -64.22 -16.42 3.45
CA MET A 1 -63.19 -15.45 3.02
C MET A 1 -62.21 -15.25 4.17
N ARG A 2 -61.02 -15.88 4.10
CA ARG A 2 -59.93 -15.69 5.07
C ARG A 2 -58.82 -14.92 4.36
N GLU A 3 -58.60 -13.70 4.79
CA GLU A 3 -57.53 -12.83 4.28
C GLU A 3 -56.18 -13.44 4.68
N HIS A 4 -55.37 -13.74 3.66
CA HIS A 4 -53.95 -14.05 3.83
C HIS A 4 -53.19 -12.74 4.06
N ARG A 5 -52.89 -12.40 5.31
CA ARG A 5 -51.92 -11.39 5.65
C ARG A 5 -50.53 -11.87 5.22
N GLY A 6 -50.02 -11.28 4.15
CA GLY A 6 -48.64 -11.47 3.70
C GLY A 6 -47.65 -11.10 4.80
N ARG A 7 -46.90 -12.08 5.29
CA ARG A 7 -45.71 -11.84 6.12
C ARG A 7 -44.67 -11.16 5.25
N ALA A 8 -44.35 -9.91 5.57
CA ALA A 8 -43.18 -9.24 5.00
C ALA A 8 -41.94 -10.07 5.32
N ALA A 9 -41.13 -10.33 4.27
CA ALA A 9 -39.85 -11.00 4.41
C ALA A 9 -38.95 -10.20 5.38
N PRO A 10 -38.16 -10.87 6.24
CA PRO A 10 -37.24 -10.19 7.13
C PRO A 10 -36.20 -9.42 6.27
N LYS A 11 -36.10 -8.11 6.47
CA LYS A 11 -35.02 -7.30 5.91
C LYS A 11 -33.72 -7.92 6.40
N LEU A 12 -32.93 -8.43 5.48
CA LEU A 12 -31.54 -8.84 5.73
C LEU A 12 -30.82 -7.62 6.28
N LYS A 13 -30.45 -7.67 7.56
CA LYS A 13 -29.53 -6.69 8.17
C LYS A 13 -28.21 -6.75 7.43
N GLY A 14 -27.80 -5.62 6.83
CA GLY A 14 -26.44 -5.39 6.38
C GLY A 14 -26.24 -5.48 4.88
N GLU A 15 -26.77 -4.53 4.11
CA GLU A 15 -26.02 -4.03 2.97
C GLU A 15 -24.74 -3.41 3.54
N ARG A 16 -23.66 -4.21 3.58
CA ARG A 16 -22.32 -3.72 3.87
C ARG A 16 -22.00 -2.71 2.79
N THR A 17 -22.03 -1.45 3.15
CA THR A 17 -21.49 -0.41 2.29
C THR A 17 -20.02 -0.73 2.09
N MET A 18 -19.60 -1.00 0.84
CA MET A 18 -18.20 -1.28 0.46
C MET A 18 -17.24 -0.11 0.79
N LYS A 19 -17.70 0.90 1.56
CA LYS A 19 -16.96 2.08 1.97
C LYS A 19 -15.89 1.84 3.03
N ASP A 20 -15.90 0.70 3.68
CA ASP A 20 -15.02 0.44 4.83
C ASP A 20 -13.83 -0.48 4.49
N ILE A 21 -13.66 -0.84 3.22
CA ILE A 21 -12.55 -1.68 2.76
C ILE A 21 -11.63 -0.85 1.86
N VAL A 22 -10.35 -0.80 2.23
CA VAL A 22 -9.27 -0.23 1.41
C VAL A 22 -8.42 -1.35 0.87
N GLU A 23 -8.25 -1.39 -0.44
CA GLU A 23 -7.48 -2.40 -1.16
C GLU A 23 -6.26 -1.78 -1.83
N ILE A 24 -5.07 -2.31 -1.52
CA ILE A 24 -3.79 -1.83 -2.01
C ILE A 24 -3.07 -2.97 -2.72
N ARG A 25 -2.56 -2.70 -3.93
CA ARG A 25 -1.73 -3.61 -4.70
C ARG A 25 -0.32 -3.05 -4.85
N TRP A 26 0.66 -3.86 -4.51
CA TRP A 26 2.07 -3.52 -4.61
C TRP A 26 2.69 -4.22 -5.82
N HIS A 27 3.46 -3.49 -6.59
CA HIS A 27 4.29 -3.99 -7.67
C HIS A 27 5.76 -3.71 -7.36
N GLY A 28 6.59 -4.74 -7.45
CA GLY A 28 8.03 -4.64 -7.25
C GLY A 28 8.75 -5.78 -7.96
N ARG A 29 10.04 -5.87 -7.72
CA ARG A 29 10.83 -7.05 -8.14
C ARG A 29 11.28 -7.82 -6.93
N GLY A 30 11.54 -9.12 -7.11
CA GLY A 30 12.09 -9.97 -6.07
C GLY A 30 13.38 -9.35 -5.48
N GLY A 31 13.42 -9.21 -4.14
CA GLY A 31 14.53 -8.58 -3.43
C GLY A 31 14.36 -7.10 -3.09
N GLN A 32 13.41 -6.36 -3.69
CA GLN A 32 13.21 -4.92 -3.44
C GLN A 32 12.33 -4.60 -2.23
N GLY A 33 11.82 -5.60 -1.53
CA GLY A 33 11.10 -5.43 -0.28
C GLY A 33 9.62 -5.03 -0.39
N ALA A 34 8.98 -5.12 -1.57
CA ALA A 34 7.54 -4.87 -1.73
C ALA A 34 6.69 -5.76 -0.80
N LYS A 35 7.00 -7.06 -0.73
CA LYS A 35 6.38 -8.00 0.22
C LYS A 35 6.57 -7.55 1.67
N THR A 36 7.78 -7.14 2.05
CA THR A 36 8.07 -6.69 3.40
C THR A 36 7.28 -5.42 3.74
N ALA A 37 7.20 -4.46 2.82
CA ALA A 37 6.43 -3.23 3.02
C ALA A 37 4.94 -3.52 3.18
N SER A 38 4.36 -4.42 2.37
CA SER A 38 2.95 -4.80 2.50
C SER A 38 2.65 -5.48 3.84
N LEU A 39 3.54 -6.32 4.35
CA LEU A 39 3.38 -6.96 5.66
C LEU A 39 3.50 -5.95 6.81
N LEU A 40 4.46 -5.02 6.74
CA LEU A 40 4.59 -3.94 7.73
C LEU A 40 3.34 -3.02 7.76
N LEU A 41 2.76 -2.73 6.58
CA LEU A 41 1.49 -2.00 6.52
C LEU A 41 0.35 -2.79 7.17
N ALA A 42 0.31 -4.10 6.94
CA ALA A 42 -0.68 -4.97 7.56
C ALA A 42 -0.55 -4.94 9.08
N ASP A 43 0.66 -5.09 9.62
CA ASP A 43 0.93 -5.06 11.05
C ASP A 43 0.55 -3.70 11.66
N ALA A 44 0.96 -2.58 11.05
CA ALA A 44 0.63 -1.25 11.52
C ALA A 44 -0.90 -1.00 11.52
N ALA A 45 -1.62 -1.43 10.48
CA ALA A 45 -3.07 -1.30 10.43
C ALA A 45 -3.77 -2.20 11.47
N PHE A 46 -3.27 -3.42 11.68
CA PHE A 46 -3.78 -4.34 12.71
C PHE A 46 -3.63 -3.74 14.12
N ASN A 47 -2.50 -3.14 14.42
CA ASN A 47 -2.22 -2.51 15.71
C ASN A 47 -3.12 -1.29 16.01
N THR A 48 -3.76 -0.72 14.97
CA THR A 48 -4.81 0.31 15.14
C THR A 48 -6.23 -0.28 15.27
N GLY A 49 -6.37 -1.59 15.45
CA GLY A 49 -7.65 -2.26 15.64
C GLY A 49 -8.41 -2.57 14.36
N LYS A 50 -7.76 -2.50 13.18
CA LYS A 50 -8.38 -2.85 11.90
C LYS A 50 -8.26 -4.33 11.60
N TYR A 51 -9.17 -4.83 10.77
CA TYR A 51 -9.03 -6.16 10.18
C TYR A 51 -8.18 -6.08 8.92
N VAL A 52 -7.22 -6.98 8.81
CA VAL A 52 -6.19 -6.91 7.77
C VAL A 52 -6.00 -8.27 7.12
N GLN A 53 -5.85 -8.25 5.81
CA GLN A 53 -5.31 -9.37 5.03
C GLN A 53 -4.11 -8.83 4.25
N GLY A 54 -2.92 -9.37 4.50
CA GLY A 54 -1.70 -9.07 3.77
C GLY A 54 -1.17 -10.36 3.16
N PHE A 55 -1.04 -10.42 1.84
CA PHE A 55 -0.59 -11.62 1.15
C PHE A 55 0.19 -11.29 -0.12
N PRO A 56 1.30 -12.01 -0.38
CA PRO A 56 1.98 -11.95 -1.66
C PRO A 56 1.28 -12.86 -2.67
N GLU A 57 1.37 -12.52 -3.94
CA GLU A 57 1.09 -13.44 -5.02
C GLU A 57 2.33 -14.29 -5.28
N TYR A 58 2.19 -15.60 -5.08
CA TYR A 58 3.26 -16.54 -5.32
C TYR A 58 3.31 -16.89 -6.81
N GLY A 59 4.33 -16.39 -7.50
CA GLY A 59 4.73 -16.81 -8.84
C GLY A 59 6.05 -17.59 -8.79
N PRO A 60 6.67 -17.92 -9.94
CA PRO A 60 8.02 -18.46 -9.97
C PRO A 60 8.98 -17.41 -9.38
N GLU A 61 9.27 -17.54 -8.08
CA GLU A 61 10.11 -16.61 -7.33
C GLU A 61 11.55 -16.68 -7.85
N ARG A 62 11.92 -15.67 -8.66
CA ARG A 62 13.30 -15.43 -9.06
C ARG A 62 13.68 -14.02 -8.63
N MET A 63 14.91 -13.86 -8.14
CA MET A 63 15.45 -12.54 -7.84
C MET A 63 15.34 -11.66 -9.09
N GLY A 64 14.78 -10.44 -8.94
CA GLY A 64 14.54 -9.52 -10.05
C GLY A 64 13.28 -9.75 -10.89
N ALA A 65 12.57 -10.87 -10.74
CA ALA A 65 11.29 -11.08 -11.41
C ALA A 65 10.20 -10.14 -10.84
N PRO A 66 9.21 -9.70 -11.65
CA PRO A 66 8.06 -8.96 -11.14
C PRO A 66 7.33 -9.78 -10.07
N ILE A 67 7.00 -9.14 -8.97
CA ILE A 67 6.19 -9.71 -7.88
C ILE A 67 5.04 -8.77 -7.56
N THR A 68 3.95 -9.33 -7.07
CA THR A 68 2.80 -8.60 -6.59
C THR A 68 2.53 -8.97 -5.13
N ALA A 69 2.13 -7.98 -4.33
CA ALA A 69 1.64 -8.20 -2.97
C ALA A 69 0.39 -7.34 -2.74
N TYR A 70 -0.40 -7.71 -1.75
CA TYR A 70 -1.71 -7.13 -1.53
C TYR A 70 -1.94 -6.81 -0.06
N ASN A 71 -2.67 -5.71 0.18
CA ASN A 71 -3.30 -5.44 1.47
C ASN A 71 -4.79 -5.20 1.26
N ARG A 72 -5.62 -5.86 2.07
CA ARG A 72 -7.03 -5.54 2.25
C ARG A 72 -7.22 -5.15 3.70
N ILE A 73 -7.62 -3.92 3.94
CA ILE A 73 -7.73 -3.31 5.27
C ILE A 73 -9.16 -2.84 5.45
N SER A 74 -9.81 -3.21 6.55
CA SER A 74 -11.20 -2.87 6.81
C SER A 74 -11.48 -2.61 8.29
N THR A 75 -12.56 -1.89 8.58
CA THR A 75 -13.05 -1.68 9.96
C THR A 75 -13.82 -2.89 10.49
N GLU A 76 -14.29 -3.78 9.60
CA GLU A 76 -15.00 -5.00 9.95
C GLU A 76 -14.31 -6.23 9.36
N ARG A 77 -14.60 -7.41 9.95
CA ARG A 77 -14.03 -8.67 9.46
C ARG A 77 -14.48 -8.96 8.03
N SER A 78 -13.51 -9.06 7.12
CA SER A 78 -13.75 -9.46 5.74
C SER A 78 -13.67 -10.99 5.59
N THR A 79 -14.62 -11.56 4.86
CA THR A 79 -14.62 -12.97 4.46
C THR A 79 -14.14 -13.18 3.03
N VAL A 80 -13.70 -12.10 2.36
CA VAL A 80 -13.20 -12.15 0.98
C VAL A 80 -11.76 -12.65 1.00
N HIS A 81 -11.47 -13.73 0.26
CA HIS A 81 -10.15 -14.34 0.16
C HIS A 81 -9.56 -14.33 -1.26
N SER A 82 -10.22 -13.64 -2.19
CA SER A 82 -9.72 -13.49 -3.57
C SER A 82 -8.60 -12.46 -3.66
N ASN A 83 -7.80 -12.56 -4.74
CA ASN A 83 -6.86 -11.51 -5.13
C ASN A 83 -7.57 -10.17 -5.32
N ILE A 84 -6.81 -9.08 -5.24
CA ILE A 84 -7.32 -7.72 -5.42
C ILE A 84 -7.21 -7.35 -6.90
N TYR A 85 -8.36 -7.37 -7.59
CA TYR A 85 -8.44 -7.02 -9.01
C TYR A 85 -8.75 -5.52 -9.23
N TYR A 86 -9.45 -4.89 -8.29
CA TYR A 86 -9.86 -3.48 -8.38
C TYR A 86 -9.34 -2.68 -7.18
N PRO A 87 -8.03 -2.44 -7.10
CA PRO A 87 -7.43 -1.75 -5.96
C PRO A 87 -7.89 -0.29 -5.87
N ASP A 88 -7.94 0.24 -4.65
CA ASP A 88 -8.07 1.68 -4.38
C ASP A 88 -6.73 2.39 -4.59
N TYR A 89 -5.64 1.70 -4.26
CA TYR A 89 -4.29 2.23 -4.40
C TYR A 89 -3.35 1.20 -5.03
N VAL A 90 -2.42 1.71 -5.83
CA VAL A 90 -1.31 0.92 -6.38
C VAL A 90 0.00 1.54 -5.92
N VAL A 91 0.95 0.70 -5.51
CA VAL A 91 2.31 1.09 -5.15
C VAL A 91 3.29 0.41 -6.11
N VAL A 92 4.13 1.19 -6.77
CA VAL A 92 5.15 0.70 -7.70
C VAL A 92 6.53 0.98 -7.12
N VAL A 93 7.19 -0.05 -6.62
CA VAL A 93 8.51 0.05 -5.97
C VAL A 93 9.63 0.20 -6.99
N ASP A 94 9.40 -0.21 -8.23
CA ASP A 94 10.36 -0.15 -9.33
C ASP A 94 9.73 0.45 -10.59
N GLU A 95 10.15 1.66 -10.98
CA GLU A 95 9.66 2.37 -12.17
C GLU A 95 9.79 1.55 -13.45
N THR A 96 10.79 0.67 -13.56
CA THR A 96 10.99 -0.14 -14.77
C THR A 96 9.84 -1.08 -15.08
N LEU A 97 8.98 -1.36 -14.09
CA LEU A 97 7.77 -2.18 -14.28
C LEU A 97 6.71 -1.49 -15.14
N LEU A 98 6.71 -0.16 -15.25
CA LEU A 98 5.76 0.59 -16.07
C LEU A 98 5.81 0.22 -17.55
N GLY A 99 6.95 -0.29 -18.01
CA GLY A 99 7.15 -0.74 -19.40
C GLY A 99 6.76 -2.21 -19.65
N SER A 100 6.63 -3.03 -18.61
CA SER A 100 6.48 -4.49 -18.74
C SER A 100 5.20 -5.04 -18.10
N VAL A 101 4.61 -4.31 -17.14
CA VAL A 101 3.42 -4.72 -16.41
C VAL A 101 2.37 -3.62 -16.50
N ASP A 102 1.10 -3.99 -16.68
CA ASP A 102 0.00 -3.04 -16.53
C ASP A 102 -0.31 -2.80 -15.05
N VAL A 103 0.46 -1.90 -14.45
CA VAL A 103 0.30 -1.55 -13.03
C VAL A 103 -1.02 -0.83 -12.74
N THR A 104 -1.70 -0.29 -13.77
CA THR A 104 -2.97 0.43 -13.63
C THR A 104 -4.19 -0.46 -13.83
N ALA A 105 -4.01 -1.73 -14.22
CA ALA A 105 -5.12 -2.64 -14.47
C ALA A 105 -6.07 -2.70 -13.26
N GLY A 106 -7.34 -2.34 -13.48
CA GLY A 106 -8.39 -2.34 -12.46
C GLY A 106 -8.27 -1.26 -11.38
N LEU A 107 -7.24 -0.40 -11.40
CA LEU A 107 -7.13 0.72 -10.44
C LEU A 107 -8.32 1.66 -10.59
N LYS A 108 -9.01 1.91 -9.48
CA LYS A 108 -10.19 2.78 -9.45
C LYS A 108 -9.81 4.22 -9.81
N GLU A 109 -10.67 4.92 -10.57
CA GLU A 109 -10.42 6.32 -10.99
C GLU A 109 -10.26 7.29 -9.81
N LYS A 110 -10.98 7.04 -8.73
CA LYS A 110 -10.86 7.83 -7.47
C LYS A 110 -9.68 7.43 -6.60
N GLY A 111 -8.94 6.41 -7.01
CA GLY A 111 -7.77 5.90 -6.33
C GLY A 111 -6.51 6.71 -6.63
N ALA A 112 -5.37 6.18 -6.21
CA ALA A 112 -4.07 6.75 -6.50
C ALA A 112 -3.02 5.68 -6.81
N ILE A 113 -2.04 6.07 -7.63
CA ILE A 113 -0.83 5.28 -7.84
C ILE A 113 0.37 6.03 -7.26
N VAL A 114 1.19 5.36 -6.44
CA VAL A 114 2.41 5.88 -5.83
C VAL A 114 3.60 5.16 -6.45
N ILE A 115 4.50 5.91 -7.06
CA ILE A 115 5.60 5.35 -7.86
C ILE A 115 6.94 5.81 -7.28
N ASN A 116 7.85 4.86 -7.04
CA ASN A 116 9.24 5.17 -6.72
C ASN A 116 9.95 5.67 -7.99
N SER A 117 10.14 6.97 -8.07
CA SER A 117 10.80 7.63 -9.21
C SER A 117 11.23 9.04 -8.82
N ALA A 118 12.37 9.48 -9.35
CA ALA A 118 12.81 10.88 -9.29
C ALA A 118 12.04 11.79 -10.25
N LYS A 119 11.24 11.23 -11.16
CA LYS A 119 10.44 11.99 -12.13
C LYS A 119 9.16 12.52 -11.49
N SER A 120 8.69 13.64 -11.99
CA SER A 120 7.42 14.21 -11.57
C SER A 120 6.23 13.35 -12.02
N PRO A 121 5.06 13.48 -11.37
CA PRO A 121 3.82 12.81 -11.80
C PRO A 121 3.46 13.07 -13.27
N ALA A 122 3.70 14.30 -13.75
CA ALA A 122 3.41 14.70 -15.13
C ALA A 122 4.27 13.93 -16.16
N GLU A 123 5.55 13.68 -15.85
CA GLU A 123 6.45 12.91 -16.72
C GLU A 123 6.10 11.42 -16.77
N LEU A 124 5.53 10.87 -15.69
CA LEU A 124 5.15 9.46 -15.66
C LEU A 124 3.76 9.17 -16.19
N ARG A 125 2.86 10.14 -16.16
CA ARG A 125 1.47 9.99 -16.61
C ARG A 125 1.33 9.37 -18.01
N PRO A 126 2.13 9.71 -19.03
CA PRO A 126 2.05 9.07 -20.35
C PRO A 126 2.30 7.56 -20.35
N LYS A 127 3.03 7.04 -19.34
CA LYS A 127 3.35 5.61 -19.20
C LYS A 127 2.23 4.80 -18.53
N LEU A 128 1.17 5.44 -18.02
CA LEU A 128 0.13 4.83 -17.20
C LEU A 128 -1.13 4.46 -17.99
N LYS A 129 -0.99 4.13 -19.27
CA LYS A 129 -2.08 3.58 -20.14
C LYS A 129 -3.39 4.38 -20.07
N GLY A 130 -3.31 5.69 -19.97
CA GLY A 130 -4.48 6.58 -19.93
C GLY A 130 -5.16 6.68 -18.56
N TYR A 131 -4.56 6.18 -17.48
CA TYR A 131 -5.08 6.37 -16.13
C TYR A 131 -5.23 7.86 -15.80
N LYS A 132 -6.44 8.27 -15.38
CA LYS A 132 -6.80 9.68 -15.15
C LYS A 132 -6.83 10.07 -13.67
N GLY A 133 -6.71 9.10 -12.77
CA GLY A 133 -6.71 9.34 -11.34
C GLY A 133 -5.41 9.99 -10.83
N LYS A 134 -5.27 10.04 -9.53
CA LYS A 134 -4.14 10.67 -8.85
C LYS A 134 -2.84 9.90 -9.08
N VAL A 135 -1.80 10.57 -9.52
CA VAL A 135 -0.44 10.03 -9.67
C VAL A 135 0.47 10.69 -8.65
N CYS A 136 1.16 9.87 -7.87
CA CYS A 136 2.10 10.35 -6.86
C CYS A 136 3.48 9.77 -7.15
N THR A 137 4.52 10.56 -6.97
CA THR A 137 5.91 10.13 -7.15
C THR A 137 6.75 10.48 -5.94
N ILE A 138 7.77 9.68 -5.69
CA ILE A 138 8.73 9.89 -4.62
C ILE A 138 10.05 9.20 -4.99
N ASP A 139 11.16 9.88 -4.80
CA ASP A 139 12.50 9.27 -4.95
C ASP A 139 12.88 8.49 -3.68
N ALA A 140 12.17 7.38 -3.48
CA ALA A 140 12.34 6.51 -2.31
C ALA A 140 13.73 5.85 -2.29
N GLY A 141 14.32 5.61 -3.45
CA GLY A 141 15.69 5.12 -3.60
C GLY A 141 16.68 6.09 -2.99
N LYS A 142 16.65 7.34 -3.44
CA LYS A 142 17.52 8.41 -2.95
C LYS A 142 17.36 8.64 -1.44
N ILE A 143 16.11 8.75 -0.96
CA ILE A 143 15.85 8.91 0.48
C ILE A 143 16.50 7.79 1.28
N SER A 144 16.35 6.53 0.85
CA SER A 144 16.93 5.40 1.57
C SER A 144 18.46 5.36 1.49
N GLU A 145 19.05 5.75 0.37
CA GLU A 145 20.51 5.86 0.25
C GLU A 145 21.08 6.94 1.18
N GLU A 146 20.47 8.11 1.24
CA GLU A 146 20.89 9.21 2.11
C GLU A 146 20.72 8.90 3.60
N GLU A 147 19.62 8.26 3.99
CA GLU A 147 19.31 8.01 5.41
C GLU A 147 19.85 6.67 5.94
N LEU A 148 20.03 5.66 5.08
CA LEU A 148 20.38 4.30 5.48
C LEU A 148 21.70 3.81 4.85
N GLY A 149 22.28 4.58 3.92
CA GLY A 149 23.49 4.20 3.18
C GLY A 149 23.27 3.06 2.18
N LYS A 150 22.03 2.73 1.85
CA LYS A 150 21.67 1.63 0.94
C LYS A 150 20.34 1.90 0.26
N ASN A 151 20.21 1.46 -0.99
CA ASN A 151 18.97 1.57 -1.74
C ASN A 151 17.94 0.51 -1.29
N PHE A 152 17.14 0.87 -0.29
CA PHE A 152 16.02 0.08 0.21
C PHE A 152 14.72 0.90 0.18
N PRO A 153 14.07 1.07 -0.96
CA PRO A 153 12.93 1.97 -1.12
C PRO A 153 11.67 1.56 -0.37
N ASN A 154 11.63 0.36 0.17
CA ASN A 154 10.46 -0.20 0.84
C ASN A 154 9.96 0.64 2.03
N THR A 155 10.85 1.16 2.88
CA THR A 155 10.46 1.98 4.03
C THR A 155 9.88 3.34 3.61
N PRO A 156 10.54 4.14 2.72
CA PRO A 156 9.93 5.37 2.21
C PRO A 156 8.63 5.13 1.44
N MET A 157 8.54 4.09 0.61
CA MET A 157 7.30 3.76 -0.13
C MET A 157 6.16 3.40 0.80
N LEU A 158 6.46 2.71 1.92
CA LEU A 158 5.47 2.41 2.95
C LEU A 158 4.91 3.69 3.59
N ALA A 159 5.76 4.66 3.90
CA ALA A 159 5.34 5.94 4.46
C ALA A 159 4.52 6.75 3.44
N ALA A 160 4.96 6.80 2.18
CA ALA A 160 4.24 7.49 1.12
C ALA A 160 2.81 6.95 0.93
N ILE A 161 2.62 5.62 0.92
CA ILE A 161 1.26 5.07 0.77
C ILE A 161 0.40 5.31 2.00
N VAL A 162 0.94 5.30 3.21
CA VAL A 162 0.19 5.66 4.42
C VAL A 162 -0.27 7.11 4.36
N HIS A 163 0.61 8.04 3.97
CA HIS A 163 0.30 9.45 3.81
C HIS A 163 -0.81 9.67 2.75
N ILE A 164 -0.66 9.07 1.57
CA ILE A 164 -1.60 9.25 0.46
C ILE A 164 -2.96 8.59 0.71
N SER A 165 -2.98 7.42 1.33
CA SER A 165 -4.22 6.67 1.56
C SER A 165 -4.97 7.07 2.83
N GLY A 166 -4.26 7.55 3.84
CA GLY A 166 -4.83 7.80 5.16
C GLY A 166 -5.36 6.53 5.85
N VAL A 167 -4.96 5.35 5.38
CA VAL A 167 -5.47 4.06 5.87
C VAL A 167 -5.11 3.80 7.33
N VAL A 168 -4.02 4.39 7.79
CA VAL A 168 -3.59 4.49 9.19
C VAL A 168 -3.26 5.96 9.45
N LYS A 169 -3.58 6.48 10.63
CA LYS A 169 -3.17 7.84 11.00
C LYS A 169 -1.66 7.91 11.12
N GLU A 170 -1.05 8.95 10.54
CA GLU A 170 0.41 9.09 10.47
C GLU A 170 1.10 8.98 11.84
N ALA A 171 0.53 9.62 12.86
CA ALA A 171 1.10 9.57 14.21
C ALA A 171 1.09 8.14 14.80
N GLU A 172 0.00 7.40 14.61
CA GLU A 172 -0.13 6.00 15.03
C GLU A 172 0.86 5.11 14.26
N PHE A 173 0.96 5.33 12.94
CA PHE A 173 1.90 4.62 12.08
C PHE A 173 3.36 4.86 12.48
N ILE A 174 3.77 6.11 12.71
CA ILE A 174 5.13 6.46 13.11
C ILE A 174 5.51 5.81 14.43
N GLU A 175 4.61 5.81 15.43
CA GLU A 175 4.88 5.17 16.72
C GLU A 175 4.97 3.64 16.61
N ASP A 176 4.09 3.01 15.82
CA ASP A 176 4.14 1.57 15.53
C ASP A 176 5.45 1.19 14.85
N MET A 177 5.86 1.92 13.81
CA MET A 177 7.10 1.67 13.10
C MET A 177 8.33 1.85 13.99
N LYS A 178 8.31 2.82 14.92
CA LYS A 178 9.38 2.99 15.90
C LYS A 178 9.51 1.77 16.81
N GLY A 179 8.38 1.21 17.26
CA GLY A 179 8.34 -0.04 18.02
C GLY A 179 8.91 -1.22 17.23
N SER A 180 8.44 -1.41 16.01
CA SER A 180 8.86 -2.47 15.09
C SER A 180 10.36 -2.39 14.78
N PHE A 181 10.89 -1.20 14.50
CA PHE A 181 12.33 -1.02 14.24
C PHE A 181 13.18 -1.24 15.49
N LYS A 182 12.72 -0.81 16.69
CA LYS A 182 13.40 -1.11 17.94
C LYS A 182 13.52 -2.61 18.18
N HIS A 183 12.45 -3.35 17.94
CA HIS A 183 12.47 -4.80 18.07
C HIS A 183 13.42 -5.45 17.05
N LYS A 184 13.36 -5.05 15.78
CA LYS A 184 14.13 -5.63 14.68
C LYS A 184 15.61 -5.26 14.69
N PHE A 185 15.93 -4.05 15.12
CA PHE A 185 17.28 -3.47 15.06
C PHE A 185 17.83 -3.05 16.42
N ALA A 186 17.46 -3.77 17.50
CA ALA A 186 17.81 -3.41 18.88
C ALA A 186 19.29 -3.08 19.11
N SER A 187 20.20 -3.77 18.41
CA SER A 187 21.65 -3.55 18.49
C SER A 187 22.21 -2.48 17.55
N LYS A 188 21.34 -1.78 16.78
CA LYS A 188 21.74 -0.82 15.72
C LYS A 188 20.92 0.46 15.79
N PRO A 189 21.10 1.32 16.82
CA PRO A 189 20.31 2.53 17.01
C PRO A 189 20.31 3.46 15.79
N GLN A 190 21.46 3.62 15.12
CA GLN A 190 21.59 4.44 13.92
C GLN A 190 20.71 3.98 12.76
N VAL A 191 20.44 2.66 12.66
CA VAL A 191 19.53 2.11 11.64
C VAL A 191 18.09 2.45 11.97
N ILE A 192 17.74 2.45 13.27
CA ILE A 192 16.41 2.86 13.73
C ILE A 192 16.16 4.32 13.38
N GLU A 193 17.10 5.20 13.78
CA GLU A 193 17.01 6.64 13.52
C GLU A 193 16.95 6.95 12.03
N GLY A 194 17.79 6.32 11.21
CA GLY A 194 17.77 6.46 9.75
C GLY A 194 16.43 6.06 9.15
N ASN A 195 15.86 4.91 9.56
CA ASN A 195 14.53 4.51 9.10
C ASN A 195 13.45 5.51 9.52
N MET A 196 13.52 6.05 10.75
CA MET A 196 12.54 7.04 11.23
C MET A 196 12.63 8.35 10.45
N ARG A 197 13.85 8.81 10.08
CA ARG A 197 14.02 9.98 9.19
C ARG A 197 13.51 9.70 7.78
N ALA A 198 13.80 8.52 7.23
CA ALA A 198 13.33 8.11 5.91
C ALA A 198 11.79 8.07 5.82
N LEU A 199 11.08 7.61 6.88
CA LEU A 199 9.62 7.64 6.95
C LEU A 199 9.09 9.09 6.88
N LYS A 200 9.63 9.99 7.70
CA LYS A 200 9.18 11.39 7.76
C LYS A 200 9.42 12.11 6.45
N ARG A 201 10.63 12.02 5.91
CA ARG A 201 10.98 12.61 4.62
C ARG A 201 10.07 12.13 3.49
N ALA A 202 9.75 10.84 3.49
CA ALA A 202 8.88 10.28 2.47
C ALA A 202 7.46 10.88 2.49
N MET A 203 6.93 11.19 3.66
CA MET A 203 5.63 11.86 3.80
C MET A 203 5.69 13.34 3.35
N GLU A 204 6.83 14.00 3.54
CA GLU A 204 7.04 15.41 3.20
C GLU A 204 7.40 15.61 1.71
N GLU A 205 8.15 14.66 1.11
CA GLU A 205 8.71 14.78 -0.23
C GLU A 205 7.85 14.13 -1.33
N VAL A 206 6.78 13.39 -0.98
CA VAL A 206 5.90 12.79 -1.97
C VAL A 206 5.19 13.87 -2.78
N GLN A 207 5.33 13.81 -4.11
CA GLN A 207 4.70 14.73 -5.04
C GLN A 207 3.35 14.17 -5.52
N VAL A 208 2.36 15.04 -5.66
CA VAL A 208 0.99 14.68 -6.07
C VAL A 208 0.62 15.48 -7.32
N GLY A 209 0.09 14.77 -8.37
CA GLY A 209 -0.34 15.39 -9.62
C GLY A 209 -1.47 14.64 -10.34
#